data_2762380742768907a9f526804c4eb5f7
#
_entry.id   2762380742768907a9f526804c4eb5f7
#
_cell.length_a   1.000
_cell.length_b   1.000
_cell.length_c   1.000
_cell.angle_alpha   90.00
_cell.angle_beta   90.00
_cell.angle_gamma   90.00
#
_symmetry.space_group_name_H-M   'P 1'
#
loop_
_entity.id
_entity.type
_entity.pdbx_description
1 polymer ?
#
loop_
_entity_poly.entity_id
_entity_poly.type
_entity_poly.pdbx_seq_one_letter_code
_entity_poly.pdbx_strand_id
1 'polypeptide(L)'
;ENIIGIDFSDSSSLDDFMPREIHIPKGKPVLFKIRARDVIHSVYLPYMRSQMNAVPGMPTQMWFVPSKTTAEMREETGNENFNYEIVCNKICGRAHFSMKHTVVVVEEWEYIKWKNSQKSWIEKNPDYYSNFIKNNSTDIAVLND
;
A
#
# COMPACT_ATOMS: atom_id res chain seq x y z
N GLU A 1 -6.14 -6.35 -17.86
CA GLU A 1 -7.00 -5.81 -16.79
C GLU A 1 -6.17 -5.02 -15.76
N ASN A 2 -6.59 -3.79 -15.46
CA ASN A 2 -5.88 -2.92 -14.50
C ASN A 2 -6.12 -3.42 -13.07
N ILE A 3 -5.35 -4.43 -12.65
CA ILE A 3 -5.58 -5.14 -11.39
C ILE A 3 -5.36 -4.25 -10.17
N ILE A 4 -4.42 -3.31 -10.24
CA ILE A 4 -4.08 -2.45 -9.11
C ILE A 4 -4.83 -1.11 -9.12
N GLY A 5 -5.61 -0.83 -10.16
CA GLY A 5 -6.44 0.37 -10.24
C GLY A 5 -5.67 1.66 -10.52
N ILE A 6 -4.54 1.59 -11.24
CA ILE A 6 -3.82 2.79 -11.69
C ILE A 6 -4.71 3.59 -12.64
N ASP A 7 -4.83 4.88 -12.39
CA ASP A 7 -5.42 5.83 -13.31
C ASP A 7 -4.33 6.39 -14.23
N PHE A 8 -4.29 5.92 -15.47
CA PHE A 8 -3.28 6.34 -16.44
C PHE A 8 -3.47 7.78 -16.94
N SER A 9 -4.62 8.39 -16.69
CA SER A 9 -4.88 9.80 -16.98
C SER A 9 -4.39 10.73 -15.87
N ASP A 10 -4.15 10.20 -14.67
CA ASP A 10 -3.62 10.94 -13.53
C ASP A 10 -2.09 10.69 -13.41
N SER A 11 -1.33 11.75 -13.65
CA SER A 11 0.15 11.68 -13.54
C SER A 11 0.64 11.27 -12.15
N SER A 12 -0.15 11.50 -11.09
CA SER A 12 0.18 11.11 -9.72
C SER A 12 0.07 9.60 -9.48
N SER A 13 -0.59 8.86 -10.38
CA SER A 13 -0.67 7.39 -10.32
C SER A 13 0.51 6.71 -11.02
N LEU A 14 1.29 7.43 -11.83
CA LEU A 14 2.33 6.83 -12.67
C LEU A 14 3.57 6.40 -11.86
N ASP A 15 3.77 6.96 -10.68
CA ASP A 15 4.84 6.61 -9.75
C ASP A 15 4.41 5.60 -8.67
N ASP A 16 3.15 5.14 -8.71
CA ASP A 16 2.64 4.12 -7.78
C ASP A 16 3.43 2.82 -7.88
N PHE A 17 3.72 2.21 -6.75
CA PHE A 17 4.44 0.94 -6.66
C PHE A 17 3.79 -0.01 -5.64
N MET A 18 4.01 -1.31 -5.85
CA MET A 18 3.54 -2.37 -4.96
C MET A 18 4.75 -3.02 -4.27
N PRO A 19 5.04 -2.66 -3.02
CA PRO A 19 6.14 -3.26 -2.29
C PRO A 19 5.72 -4.60 -1.67
N ARG A 20 6.70 -5.46 -1.37
CA ARG A 20 6.48 -6.68 -0.57
C ARG A 20 6.31 -6.36 0.91
N GLU A 21 6.96 -5.32 1.38
CA GLU A 21 6.90 -4.82 2.75
C GLU A 21 6.61 -3.33 2.71
N ILE A 22 5.71 -2.88 3.56
CA ILE A 22 5.34 -1.46 3.63
C ILE A 22 6.28 -0.80 4.63
N HIS A 23 7.15 0.09 4.15
CA HIS A 23 7.95 0.93 5.03
C HIS A 23 7.21 2.23 5.33
N ILE A 24 7.23 2.64 6.59
CA ILE A 24 6.61 3.89 7.04
C ILE A 24 7.55 4.65 7.98
N PRO A 25 7.54 5.99 7.95
CA PRO A 25 8.45 6.79 8.78
C PRO A 25 7.92 6.91 10.22
N LYS A 26 8.82 6.79 11.20
CA LYS A 26 8.56 7.07 12.61
C LYS A 26 8.22 8.56 12.80
N GLY A 27 7.26 8.85 13.67
CA GLY A 27 6.92 10.22 14.08
C GLY A 27 6.18 11.04 13.03
N LYS A 28 5.85 10.47 11.89
CA LYS A 28 5.07 11.14 10.83
C LYS A 28 3.67 10.55 10.71
N PRO A 29 2.65 11.36 10.38
CA PRO A 29 1.32 10.83 10.13
C PRO A 29 1.30 9.98 8.85
N VAL A 30 0.73 8.79 8.96
CA VAL A 30 0.54 7.86 7.85
C VAL A 30 -0.96 7.71 7.61
N LEU A 31 -1.41 7.99 6.40
CA LEU A 31 -2.80 7.85 5.98
C LEU A 31 -2.97 6.61 5.12
N PHE A 32 -3.82 5.68 5.55
CA PHE A 32 -4.30 4.58 4.74
C PHE A 32 -5.63 4.94 4.08
N LYS A 33 -5.66 4.93 2.75
CA LYS A 33 -6.89 4.94 1.95
C LYS A 33 -7.21 3.51 1.57
N ILE A 34 -8.35 3.01 2.01
CA ILE A 34 -8.69 1.59 2.01
C ILE A 34 -9.88 1.34 1.08
N ARG A 35 -9.74 0.34 0.21
CA ARG A 35 -10.81 -0.13 -0.69
C ARG A 35 -10.82 -1.64 -0.71
N ALA A 36 -12.00 -2.24 -0.88
CA ALA A 36 -12.16 -3.66 -1.13
C ALA A 36 -12.75 -3.88 -2.53
N ARG A 37 -12.34 -4.95 -3.20
CA ARG A 37 -12.82 -5.30 -4.55
C ARG A 37 -13.94 -6.34 -4.53
N ASP A 38 -13.96 -7.22 -3.55
CA ASP A 38 -14.76 -8.43 -3.49
C ASP A 38 -15.73 -8.43 -2.29
N VAL A 39 -15.23 -8.70 -1.10
CA VAL A 39 -16.02 -8.81 0.14
C VAL A 39 -15.48 -7.84 1.20
N ILE A 40 -16.14 -7.79 2.34
CA ILE A 40 -15.68 -6.97 3.48
C ILE A 40 -14.43 -7.64 4.08
N HIS A 41 -13.36 -6.87 4.16
CA HIS A 41 -12.13 -7.16 4.90
C HIS A 41 -11.97 -6.18 6.05
N SER A 42 -10.89 -6.33 6.81
CA SER A 42 -10.50 -5.35 7.80
C SER A 42 -8.98 -5.16 7.76
N VAL A 43 -8.56 -3.91 7.67
CA VAL A 43 -7.16 -3.53 7.84
C VAL A 43 -6.93 -3.29 9.33
N TYR A 44 -6.21 -4.20 9.98
CA TYR A 44 -5.93 -4.15 11.41
C TYR A 44 -4.42 -4.16 11.67
N LEU A 45 -3.95 -3.16 12.41
CA LEU A 45 -2.57 -3.04 12.88
C LEU A 45 -2.56 -3.22 14.41
N PRO A 46 -2.32 -4.44 14.91
CA PRO A 46 -2.43 -4.76 16.33
C PRO A 46 -1.59 -3.85 17.23
N TYR A 47 -0.33 -3.63 16.87
CA TYR A 47 0.61 -2.83 17.65
C TYR A 47 0.37 -1.32 17.58
N MET A 48 -0.33 -0.85 16.56
CA MET A 48 -0.79 0.55 16.44
C MET A 48 -2.19 0.73 17.03
N ARG A 49 -2.85 -0.35 17.47
CA ARG A 49 -4.24 -0.36 17.96
C ARG A 49 -5.22 0.34 17.02
N SER A 50 -4.95 0.23 15.72
CA SER A 50 -5.72 0.88 14.66
C SER A 50 -6.39 -0.15 13.77
N GLN A 51 -7.67 0.08 13.47
CA GLN A 51 -8.47 -0.79 12.62
C GLN A 51 -9.44 0.01 11.77
N MET A 52 -9.64 -0.43 10.53
CA MET A 52 -10.67 0.10 9.65
C MET A 52 -11.18 -1.00 8.71
N ASN A 53 -12.49 -1.07 8.52
CA ASN A 53 -13.07 -2.00 7.56
C ASN A 53 -12.82 -1.55 6.12
N ALA A 54 -12.53 -2.51 5.26
CA ALA A 54 -12.48 -2.35 3.82
C ALA A 54 -13.80 -2.88 3.25
N VAL A 55 -14.66 -1.99 2.76
CA VAL A 55 -16.01 -2.32 2.32
C VAL A 55 -16.11 -2.09 0.81
N PRO A 56 -16.60 -3.07 0.02
CA PRO A 56 -16.81 -2.87 -1.41
C PRO A 56 -17.72 -1.68 -1.69
N GLY A 57 -17.31 -0.81 -2.64
CA GLY A 57 -18.08 0.38 -3.00
C GLY A 57 -18.01 1.54 -2.02
N MET A 58 -17.41 1.38 -0.84
CA MET A 58 -17.28 2.43 0.17
C MET A 58 -15.81 2.63 0.57
N PRO A 59 -15.10 3.60 -0.04
CA PRO A 59 -13.74 3.93 0.37
C PRO A 59 -13.70 4.39 1.84
N THR A 60 -12.81 3.81 2.61
CA THR A 60 -12.59 4.18 4.01
C THR A 60 -11.16 4.68 4.21
N GLN A 61 -10.88 5.32 5.33
CA GLN A 61 -9.55 5.80 5.64
C GLN A 61 -9.28 5.75 7.14
N MET A 62 -8.02 5.56 7.48
CA MET A 62 -7.53 5.72 8.85
C MET A 62 -6.13 6.32 8.83
N TRP A 63 -5.75 6.98 9.90
CA TRP A 63 -4.41 7.51 10.06
C TRP A 63 -3.88 7.23 11.46
N PHE A 64 -2.57 7.19 11.58
CA PHE A 64 -1.86 7.06 12.85
C PHE A 64 -0.44 7.61 12.71
N VAL A 65 0.24 7.78 13.85
CA VAL A 65 1.66 8.20 13.91
C VAL A 65 2.43 7.09 14.61
N PRO A 66 3.36 6.39 13.91
CA PRO A 66 4.21 5.39 14.55
C PRO A 66 5.15 6.06 15.55
N SER A 67 5.21 5.56 16.77
CA SER A 67 6.05 6.13 17.84
C SER A 67 7.40 5.42 18.01
N LYS A 68 7.52 4.17 17.55
CA LYS A 68 8.72 3.35 17.68
C LYS A 68 9.05 2.69 16.35
N THR A 69 10.35 2.63 16.02
CA THR A 69 10.83 1.86 14.87
C THR A 69 10.71 0.35 15.13
N THR A 70 10.80 -0.43 14.06
CA THR A 70 10.86 -1.89 14.17
C THR A 70 12.11 -2.34 14.92
N ALA A 71 13.24 -1.64 14.77
CA ALA A 71 14.47 -1.92 15.48
C ALA A 71 14.35 -1.66 17.00
N GLU A 72 13.78 -0.52 17.40
CA GLU A 72 13.50 -0.21 18.81
C GLU A 72 12.57 -1.24 19.45
N MET A 73 11.56 -1.72 18.71
CA MET A 73 10.66 -2.76 19.21
C MET A 73 11.34 -4.12 19.36
N ARG A 74 12.28 -4.47 18.47
CA ARG A 74 13.10 -5.69 18.61
C ARG A 74 13.96 -5.65 19.86
N GLU A 75 14.59 -4.51 20.12
CA GLU A 75 15.41 -4.31 21.32
C GLU A 75 14.56 -4.38 22.60
N GLU A 76 13.44 -3.63 22.63
CA GLU A 76 12.55 -3.56 23.81
C GLU A 76 11.91 -4.92 24.16
N THR A 77 11.54 -5.70 23.15
CA THR A 77 10.88 -7.00 23.34
C THR A 77 11.86 -8.17 23.47
N GLY A 78 13.14 -7.95 23.17
CA GLY A 78 14.15 -9.03 23.07
C GLY A 78 13.86 -10.03 21.94
N ASN A 79 13.02 -9.66 20.98
CA ASN A 79 12.62 -10.51 19.85
C ASN A 79 13.18 -9.97 18.54
N GLU A 80 14.28 -10.54 18.08
CA GLU A 80 14.95 -10.15 16.83
C GLU A 80 14.06 -10.33 15.57
N ASN A 81 13.07 -11.22 15.66
CA ASN A 81 12.14 -11.52 14.56
C ASN A 81 10.87 -10.66 14.62
N PHE A 82 10.78 -9.70 15.54
CA PHE A 82 9.62 -8.82 15.62
C PHE A 82 9.44 -8.01 14.34
N ASN A 83 8.21 -7.96 13.84
CA ASN A 83 7.76 -7.06 12.78
C ASN A 83 6.38 -6.53 13.13
N TYR A 84 6.10 -5.30 12.75
CA TYR A 84 4.72 -4.84 12.68
C TYR A 84 4.01 -5.55 11.52
N GLU A 85 2.73 -5.80 11.69
CA GLU A 85 1.92 -6.48 10.67
C GLU A 85 0.60 -5.75 10.46
N ILE A 86 0.14 -5.77 9.21
CA ILE A 86 -1.26 -5.56 8.87
C ILE A 86 -1.87 -6.95 8.74
N VAL A 87 -3.00 -7.17 9.40
CA VAL A 87 -3.74 -8.43 9.32
C VAL A 87 -5.22 -8.17 9.03
N CYS A 88 -5.87 -9.13 8.41
CA CYS A 88 -7.32 -9.11 8.28
C CYS A 88 -7.94 -9.74 9.53
N ASN A 89 -8.78 -9.00 10.27
CA ASN A 89 -9.51 -9.54 11.42
C ASN A 89 -11.03 -9.68 11.16
N LYS A 90 -11.43 -9.71 9.89
CA LYS A 90 -12.82 -9.97 9.45
C LYS A 90 -12.85 -11.25 8.62
N ILE A 91 -13.64 -12.24 9.00
CA ILE A 91 -13.77 -13.49 8.23
C ILE A 91 -14.24 -13.14 6.81
N CYS A 92 -13.36 -13.36 5.82
CA CYS A 92 -13.55 -12.93 4.43
C CYS A 92 -13.43 -14.09 3.40
N GLY A 93 -13.15 -15.30 3.85
CA GLY A 93 -13.04 -16.49 2.98
C GLY A 93 -11.91 -17.44 3.38
N ARG A 94 -11.63 -18.40 2.49
CA ARG A 94 -10.67 -19.49 2.78
C ARG A 94 -9.25 -19.01 3.08
N ALA A 95 -8.81 -17.90 2.49
CA ALA A 95 -7.47 -17.35 2.67
C ALA A 95 -7.38 -16.34 3.85
N HIS A 96 -8.45 -16.14 4.60
CA HIS A 96 -8.51 -15.13 5.68
C HIS A 96 -7.30 -15.21 6.64
N PHE A 97 -6.94 -16.41 7.07
CA PHE A 97 -5.84 -16.63 8.02
C PHE A 97 -4.45 -16.25 7.48
N SER A 98 -4.28 -16.19 6.16
CA SER A 98 -3.02 -15.88 5.49
C SER A 98 -2.95 -14.42 5.01
N MET A 99 -4.01 -13.64 5.19
CA MET A 99 -4.06 -12.23 4.78
C MET A 99 -3.31 -11.36 5.79
N LYS A 100 -2.00 -11.32 5.61
CA LYS A 100 -1.10 -10.46 6.39
C LYS A 100 -0.04 -9.82 5.51
N HIS A 101 0.42 -8.66 5.93
CA HIS A 101 1.48 -7.91 5.27
C HIS A 101 2.42 -7.30 6.30
N THR A 102 3.70 -7.40 6.05
CA THR A 102 4.74 -6.85 6.94
C THR A 102 4.80 -5.33 6.81
N VAL A 103 4.85 -4.67 7.96
CA VAL A 103 5.10 -3.23 8.05
C VAL A 103 6.41 -3.01 8.79
N VAL A 104 7.28 -2.20 8.23
CA VAL A 104 8.56 -1.83 8.80
C VAL A 104 8.54 -0.34 9.13
N VAL A 105 8.62 -0.01 10.41
CA VAL A 105 8.74 1.38 10.85
C VAL A 105 10.22 1.72 10.93
N VAL A 106 10.63 2.76 10.20
CA VAL A 106 12.02 3.18 10.06
C VAL A 106 12.17 4.67 10.35
N GLU A 107 13.40 5.15 10.50
CA GLU A 107 13.68 6.59 10.55
C GLU A 107 13.35 7.25 9.19
N GLU A 108 13.07 8.55 9.20
CA GLU A 108 12.62 9.29 8.00
C GLU A 108 13.60 9.18 6.83
N TRP A 109 14.89 9.26 7.09
CA TRP A 109 15.94 9.16 6.05
C TRP A 109 16.00 7.75 5.42
N GLU A 110 15.77 6.71 6.21
CA GLU A 110 15.69 5.32 5.71
C GLU A 110 14.46 5.13 4.83
N TYR A 111 13.33 5.71 5.26
CA TYR A 111 12.10 5.70 4.48
C TYR A 111 12.28 6.36 3.11
N ILE A 112 12.92 7.55 3.08
CA ILE A 112 13.19 8.27 1.82
C ILE A 112 14.10 7.44 0.92
N LYS A 113 15.16 6.85 1.47
CA LYS A 113 16.07 5.97 0.72
C LYS A 113 15.32 4.76 0.15
N TRP A 114 14.51 4.10 0.96
CA TRP A 114 13.70 2.97 0.53
C TRP A 114 12.70 3.37 -0.56
N LYS A 115 11.95 4.48 -0.37
CA LYS A 115 11.00 4.98 -1.36
C LYS A 115 11.67 5.23 -2.71
N ASN A 116 12.82 5.89 -2.70
CA ASN A 116 13.57 6.22 -3.93
C ASN A 116 14.18 4.99 -4.62
N SER A 117 14.33 3.88 -3.91
CA SER A 117 14.80 2.61 -4.48
C SER A 117 13.69 1.80 -5.15
N GLN A 118 12.42 2.17 -4.94
CA GLN A 118 11.29 1.44 -5.52
C GLN A 118 11.14 1.79 -7.00
N LYS A 119 10.83 0.78 -7.80
CA LYS A 119 10.41 0.97 -9.18
C LYS A 119 8.89 1.06 -9.23
N SER A 120 8.37 1.98 -10.04
CA SER A 120 6.93 2.10 -10.23
C SER A 120 6.35 0.81 -10.82
N TRP A 121 5.05 0.64 -10.69
CA TRP A 121 4.37 -0.53 -11.27
C TRP A 121 4.49 -0.52 -12.81
N ILE A 122 4.44 0.65 -13.41
CA ILE A 122 4.58 0.84 -14.87
C ILE A 122 5.96 0.41 -15.33
N GLU A 123 7.02 0.81 -14.62
CA GLU A 123 8.40 0.38 -14.94
C GLU A 123 8.59 -1.14 -14.84
N LYS A 124 7.86 -1.79 -13.93
CA LYS A 124 7.87 -3.25 -13.79
C LYS A 124 6.99 -3.96 -14.83
N ASN A 125 6.05 -3.25 -15.47
CA ASN A 125 5.08 -3.80 -16.42
C ASN A 125 4.98 -2.93 -17.70
N PRO A 126 6.08 -2.72 -18.45
CA PRO A 126 6.11 -1.78 -19.57
C PRO A 126 5.15 -2.16 -20.70
N ASP A 127 4.97 -3.45 -20.95
CA ASP A 127 4.09 -3.94 -22.02
C ASP A 127 2.62 -3.59 -21.77
N TYR A 128 2.22 -3.61 -20.50
CA TYR A 128 0.86 -3.27 -20.10
C TYR A 128 0.55 -1.79 -20.39
N TYR A 129 1.47 -0.91 -20.02
CA TYR A 129 1.34 0.52 -20.27
C TYR A 129 1.38 0.86 -21.76
N SER A 130 2.28 0.22 -22.53
CA SER A 130 2.37 0.39 -23.97
C SER A 130 1.10 -0.03 -24.70
N ASN A 131 0.48 -1.11 -24.28
CA ASN A 131 -0.79 -1.59 -24.83
C ASN A 131 -1.96 -0.65 -24.48
N PHE A 132 -1.97 -0.09 -23.26
CA PHE A 132 -2.96 0.91 -22.86
C PHE A 132 -2.88 2.15 -23.76
N ILE A 133 -1.68 2.71 -23.97
CA ILE A 133 -1.48 3.87 -24.84
C ILE A 133 -1.93 3.57 -26.28
N LYS A 134 -1.54 2.42 -26.84
CA LYS A 134 -1.93 2.02 -28.22
C LYS A 134 -3.44 1.93 -28.39
N ASN A 135 -4.14 1.38 -27.39
CA ASN A 135 -5.58 1.19 -27.46
C ASN A 135 -6.39 2.50 -27.26
N ASN A 136 -5.79 3.51 -26.59
CA ASN A 136 -6.45 4.77 -26.28
C ASN A 136 -5.85 5.97 -27.06
N SER A 137 -4.90 5.75 -27.97
CA SER A 137 -4.26 6.82 -28.75
C SER A 137 -5.22 7.55 -29.70
N THR A 138 -6.37 6.96 -30.03
CA THR A 138 -7.45 7.62 -30.78
C THR A 138 -8.20 8.69 -29.94
N ASP A 139 -8.29 8.52 -28.63
CA ASP A 139 -9.01 9.46 -27.76
C ASP A 139 -8.12 10.63 -27.29
N ILE A 140 -6.80 10.43 -27.26
CA ILE A 140 -5.82 11.47 -26.87
C ILE A 140 -5.63 12.50 -27.97
N ALA A 141 -5.82 12.14 -29.24
CA ALA A 141 -5.72 13.07 -30.37
C ALA A 141 -6.85 14.12 -30.40
N VAL A 142 -7.98 13.86 -29.75
CA VAL A 142 -9.16 14.76 -29.72
C VAL A 142 -9.04 15.84 -28.63
N LEU A 143 -8.10 15.71 -27.69
CA LEU A 143 -7.92 16.66 -26.59
C LEU A 143 -6.86 17.75 -26.86
N ASN A 144 -6.24 17.74 -28.05
CA ASN A 144 -5.19 18.70 -28.46
C ASN A 144 -5.61 19.61 -29.61
N ASP A 145 -6.90 19.68 -29.95
CA ASP A 145 -7.49 20.67 -30.86
C ASP A 145 -8.38 21.66 -30.03
#